data_8880975b7f58f2f95030b7469fac5249
#
_entry.id   8880975b7f58f2f95030b7469fac5249
#
_cell.length_a   1.000
_cell.length_b   1.000
_cell.length_c   1.000
_cell.angle_alpha   90.00
_cell.angle_beta   90.00
_cell.angle_gamma   90.00
#
_symmetry.space_group_name_H-M   'P 1'
#
loop_
_entity.id
_entity.type
_entity.pdbx_description
1 polymer ?
#
loop_
_entity_poly.entity_id
_entity_poly.type
_entity_poly.pdbx_seq_one_letter_code
_entity_poly.pdbx_strand_id
1 'polypeptide(L)'
;MNLNTIRKAMPYIIPEADFDRKLNMSERNVTHTEDYIAKGVNDFTLPGFTTPYGYRLVKSIRDDHYRLITDSENPETVYAVKLIFREDIVETRKSCTQILVWRTPNVIHDRAVHGLPQIFFAFFLEHYAIVVSDEQQTLDGRRFWERMISWAITTNG
;
A
#
# COMPACT_ATOMS: atom_id res chain seq x y z
N MET A 1 -7.09 14.72 -14.73
CA MET A 1 -8.09 14.13 -13.80
C MET A 1 -8.64 15.23 -12.92
N ASN A 2 -9.94 15.41 -12.83
CA ASN A 2 -10.50 16.46 -12.00
C ASN A 2 -10.73 15.96 -10.56
N LEU A 3 -10.97 16.88 -9.64
CA LEU A 3 -11.15 16.58 -8.22
C LEU A 3 -12.33 15.62 -7.96
N ASN A 4 -13.42 15.79 -8.68
CA ASN A 4 -14.60 14.94 -8.50
C ASN A 4 -14.32 13.50 -8.91
N THR A 5 -13.57 13.29 -9.99
CA THR A 5 -13.16 11.96 -10.43
C THR A 5 -12.25 11.30 -9.38
N ILE A 6 -11.30 12.04 -8.84
CA ILE A 6 -10.41 11.52 -7.79
C ILE A 6 -11.21 11.15 -6.54
N ARG A 7 -12.12 12.00 -6.09
CA ARG A 7 -12.94 11.72 -4.90
C ARG A 7 -13.84 10.51 -5.09
N LYS A 8 -14.45 10.37 -6.26
CA LYS A 8 -15.29 9.21 -6.58
C LYS A 8 -14.49 7.92 -6.72
N ALA A 9 -13.21 8.04 -7.03
CA ALA A 9 -12.33 6.91 -7.27
C ALA A 9 -11.42 6.55 -6.09
N MET A 10 -11.52 7.27 -4.95
CA MET A 10 -10.69 6.96 -3.78
C MET A 10 -11.00 5.55 -3.27
N PRO A 11 -9.98 4.74 -2.99
CA PRO A 11 -10.22 3.42 -2.46
C PRO A 11 -10.64 3.48 -1.00
N TYR A 12 -11.35 2.46 -0.59
CA TYR A 12 -11.74 2.23 0.76
C TYR A 12 -10.56 1.69 1.56
N ILE A 13 -10.29 2.26 2.73
CA ILE A 13 -9.22 1.79 3.61
C ILE A 13 -9.83 1.06 4.79
N ILE A 14 -9.47 -0.22 4.94
CA ILE A 14 -9.94 -1.04 6.04
C ILE A 14 -8.98 -0.88 7.23
N PRO A 15 -9.47 -0.38 8.40
CA PRO A 15 -8.62 -0.18 9.57
C PRO A 15 -8.18 -1.48 10.23
N GLU A 16 -8.96 -2.55 10.08
CA GLU A 16 -8.66 -3.86 10.68
C GLU A 16 -7.92 -4.76 9.72
N ALA A 17 -7.02 -4.21 8.98
CA ALA A 17 -6.18 -5.05 8.17
C ALA A 17 -5.54 -6.11 9.06
N ASP A 18 -5.45 -7.33 8.56
CA ASP A 18 -4.65 -8.38 9.18
C ASP A 18 -3.25 -7.88 9.53
N PHE A 19 -2.85 -6.81 8.90
CA PHE A 19 -1.60 -6.12 9.14
C PHE A 19 -1.46 -5.60 10.56
N ASP A 20 -2.49 -4.92 11.11
CA ASP A 20 -2.35 -4.19 12.37
C ASP A 20 -2.03 -5.09 13.54
N ARG A 21 -2.73 -6.19 13.68
CA ARG A 21 -2.51 -7.11 14.79
C ARG A 21 -1.21 -7.89 14.71
N LYS A 22 -0.89 -8.39 13.52
CA LYS A 22 0.25 -9.28 13.33
C LYS A 22 1.54 -8.52 13.11
N LEU A 23 1.48 -7.37 12.49
CA LEU A 23 2.68 -6.60 12.14
C LEU A 23 3.14 -5.65 13.23
N ASN A 24 2.26 -5.23 14.15
CA ASN A 24 2.64 -4.32 15.24
C ASN A 24 3.49 -5.00 16.32
N MET A 25 3.40 -6.31 16.47
CA MET A 25 4.19 -7.06 17.44
C MET A 25 5.41 -7.66 16.76
N SER A 26 6.63 -7.33 17.22
CA SER A 26 7.89 -7.74 16.57
C SER A 26 7.94 -9.22 16.20
N GLU A 27 7.65 -10.10 17.16
CA GLU A 27 7.73 -11.54 16.92
C GLU A 27 6.71 -12.01 15.88
N ARG A 28 5.49 -11.49 15.94
CA ARG A 28 4.44 -11.82 14.99
C ARG A 28 4.71 -11.22 13.62
N ASN A 29 5.32 -10.05 13.58
CA ASN A 29 5.72 -9.43 12.34
C ASN A 29 6.67 -10.32 11.55
N VAL A 30 7.73 -10.81 12.19
CA VAL A 30 8.70 -11.70 11.54
C VAL A 30 8.02 -12.97 11.04
N THR A 31 7.25 -13.64 11.88
CA THR A 31 6.53 -14.86 11.48
C THR A 31 5.57 -14.59 10.31
N HIS A 32 4.82 -13.52 10.38
CA HIS A 32 3.87 -13.15 9.32
C HIS A 32 4.58 -12.79 8.03
N THR A 33 5.73 -12.14 8.11
CA THR A 33 6.57 -11.81 6.96
C THR A 33 7.14 -13.07 6.33
N GLU A 34 7.63 -14.01 7.13
CA GLU A 34 8.13 -15.29 6.64
C GLU A 34 7.02 -16.09 5.93
N ASP A 35 5.81 -16.11 6.49
CA ASP A 35 4.66 -16.76 5.86
C ASP A 35 4.32 -16.10 4.50
N TYR A 36 4.36 -14.78 4.45
CA TYR A 36 4.14 -14.03 3.21
C TYR A 36 5.19 -14.40 2.15
N ILE A 37 6.46 -14.46 2.52
CA ILE A 37 7.54 -14.84 1.62
C ILE A 37 7.37 -16.29 1.16
N ALA A 38 7.00 -17.19 2.07
CA ALA A 38 6.84 -18.61 1.77
C ALA A 38 5.74 -18.90 0.74
N LYS A 39 4.73 -18.04 0.66
CA LYS A 39 3.67 -18.13 -0.35
C LYS A 39 4.14 -17.73 -1.75
N GLY A 40 5.32 -17.19 -1.87
CA GLY A 40 5.93 -16.78 -3.13
C GLY A 40 5.89 -15.28 -3.37
N VAL A 41 7.06 -14.69 -3.51
CA VAL A 41 7.22 -13.27 -3.82
C VAL A 41 8.30 -13.09 -4.87
N ASN A 42 8.21 -11.98 -5.62
CA ASN A 42 9.25 -11.53 -6.51
C ASN A 42 9.72 -10.15 -6.08
N ASP A 43 10.97 -9.84 -6.34
CA ASP A 43 11.45 -8.48 -6.18
C ASP A 43 10.65 -7.57 -7.12
N PHE A 44 10.28 -6.40 -6.61
CA PHE A 44 9.46 -5.45 -7.35
C PHE A 44 10.20 -4.14 -7.54
N THR A 45 10.22 -3.66 -8.77
CA THR A 45 10.78 -2.34 -9.10
C THR A 45 9.64 -1.33 -9.20
N LEU A 46 9.57 -0.43 -8.23
CA LEU A 46 8.56 0.64 -8.20
C LEU A 46 9.14 1.89 -8.85
N PRO A 47 8.54 2.37 -9.96
CA PRO A 47 9.02 3.59 -10.60
C PRO A 47 9.04 4.76 -9.62
N GLY A 48 10.16 5.48 -9.59
CA GLY A 48 10.32 6.63 -8.69
C GLY A 48 10.81 6.28 -7.29
N PHE A 49 11.04 5.01 -6.99
CA PHE A 49 11.53 4.58 -5.69
C PHE A 49 12.81 3.75 -5.84
N THR A 50 13.83 4.11 -5.07
CA THR A 50 15.06 3.33 -4.97
C THR A 50 15.06 2.61 -3.63
N THR A 51 15.08 1.28 -3.67
CA THR A 51 15.05 0.48 -2.43
C THR A 51 16.32 0.76 -1.62
N PRO A 52 16.20 1.20 -0.37
CA PRO A 52 17.37 1.46 0.46
C PRO A 52 18.18 0.20 0.75
N TYR A 53 19.47 0.38 1.00
CA TYR A 53 20.32 -0.72 1.42
C TYR A 53 19.80 -1.34 2.73
N GLY A 54 19.78 -2.66 2.78
CA GLY A 54 19.29 -3.39 3.95
C GLY A 54 17.80 -3.72 3.88
N TYR A 55 17.14 -3.38 2.76
CA TYR A 55 15.72 -3.64 2.54
C TYR A 55 15.49 -4.31 1.18
N ARG A 56 14.33 -4.94 1.06
CA ARG A 56 13.84 -5.48 -0.21
C ARG A 56 12.41 -5.03 -0.41
N LEU A 57 12.09 -4.57 -1.61
CA LEU A 57 10.71 -4.32 -2.02
C LEU A 57 10.23 -5.53 -2.81
N VAL A 58 9.19 -6.19 -2.33
CA VAL A 58 8.70 -7.43 -2.90
C VAL A 58 7.20 -7.38 -3.15
N LYS A 59 6.74 -8.19 -4.09
CA LYS A 59 5.33 -8.33 -4.44
C LYS A 59 4.97 -9.80 -4.44
N SER A 60 3.80 -10.14 -3.87
CA SER A 60 3.25 -11.48 -3.94
C SER A 60 3.05 -11.91 -5.39
N ILE A 61 3.35 -13.18 -5.68
CA ILE A 61 3.08 -13.76 -7.00
C ILE A 61 1.59 -14.07 -7.20
N ARG A 62 0.79 -14.03 -6.13
CA ARG A 62 -0.62 -14.45 -6.14
C ARG A 62 -1.60 -13.29 -6.21
N ASP A 63 -1.24 -12.15 -5.60
CA ASP A 63 -2.14 -11.02 -5.50
C ASP A 63 -1.37 -9.68 -5.52
N ASP A 64 -2.09 -8.58 -5.49
CA ASP A 64 -1.50 -7.24 -5.51
C ASP A 64 -1.17 -6.80 -4.09
N HIS A 65 -0.24 -7.50 -3.48
CA HIS A 65 0.22 -7.32 -2.12
C HIS A 65 1.72 -7.05 -2.12
N TYR A 66 2.09 -5.83 -1.81
CA TYR A 66 3.46 -5.34 -1.84
C TYR A 66 3.97 -5.12 -0.43
N ARG A 67 5.22 -5.44 -0.18
CA ARG A 67 5.85 -5.16 1.12
C ARG A 67 7.27 -4.68 0.95
N LEU A 68 7.65 -3.68 1.76
CA LEU A 68 9.05 -3.37 2.01
C LEU A 68 9.46 -4.13 3.27
N ILE A 69 10.46 -4.98 3.13
CA ILE A 69 10.92 -5.87 4.22
C ILE A 69 12.41 -5.65 4.46
N THR A 70 12.87 -5.98 5.66
CA THR A 70 14.30 -5.98 5.94
C THR A 70 14.98 -7.15 5.25
N ASP A 71 16.18 -6.92 4.71
CA ASP A 71 16.98 -7.96 4.07
C ASP A 71 17.87 -8.62 5.12
N SER A 72 17.30 -9.52 5.90
CA SER A 72 17.95 -10.18 7.04
C SER A 72 17.44 -11.60 7.21
N GLU A 73 18.10 -12.36 8.07
CA GLU A 73 17.69 -13.74 8.39
C GLU A 73 16.29 -13.80 9.01
N ASN A 74 15.93 -12.77 9.77
CA ASN A 74 14.61 -12.66 10.38
C ASN A 74 13.90 -11.43 9.76
N PRO A 75 13.38 -11.56 8.52
CA PRO A 75 12.83 -10.42 7.81
C PRO A 75 11.63 -9.84 8.53
N GLU A 76 11.60 -8.53 8.63
CA GLU A 76 10.52 -7.77 9.23
C GLU A 76 9.87 -6.92 8.17
N THR A 77 8.53 -6.87 8.14
CA THR A 77 7.80 -5.95 7.28
C THR A 77 7.82 -4.56 7.90
N VAL A 78 8.21 -3.55 7.11
CA VAL A 78 8.23 -2.16 7.56
C VAL A 78 7.17 -1.31 6.85
N TYR A 79 6.69 -1.75 5.70
CA TYR A 79 5.58 -1.15 4.97
C TYR A 79 4.86 -2.24 4.20
N ALA A 80 3.53 -2.19 4.18
CA ALA A 80 2.73 -3.13 3.42
C ALA A 80 1.54 -2.41 2.77
N VAL A 81 1.24 -2.78 1.53
CA VAL A 81 0.05 -2.29 0.83
C VAL A 81 -0.55 -3.43 0.03
N LYS A 82 -1.86 -3.62 0.17
CA LYS A 82 -2.59 -4.66 -0.54
C LYS A 82 -3.81 -4.04 -1.21
N LEU A 83 -3.99 -4.36 -2.49
CA LEU A 83 -5.15 -3.91 -3.27
C LEU A 83 -6.18 -5.02 -3.36
N ILE A 84 -7.45 -4.66 -3.21
CA ILE A 84 -8.58 -5.56 -3.40
C ILE A 84 -9.40 -5.02 -4.57
N PHE A 85 -9.74 -5.89 -5.51
CA PHE A 85 -10.37 -5.51 -6.76
C PHE A 85 -11.79 -6.05 -6.86
N ARG A 86 -12.64 -5.25 -7.57
CA ARG A 86 -13.93 -5.71 -8.07
C ARG A 86 -13.98 -5.45 -9.55
N GLU A 87 -14.30 -6.48 -10.32
CA GLU A 87 -14.27 -6.40 -11.79
C GLU A 87 -15.55 -5.84 -12.41
N ASP A 88 -16.61 -5.72 -11.63
CA ASP A 88 -17.94 -5.36 -12.10
C ASP A 88 -18.23 -3.85 -12.15
N ILE A 89 -17.27 -3.00 -11.76
CA ILE A 89 -17.51 -1.56 -11.61
C ILE A 89 -17.07 -0.76 -12.83
N VAL A 90 -15.94 -1.12 -13.46
CA VAL A 90 -15.40 -0.43 -14.65
C VAL A 90 -15.07 -1.46 -15.71
N GLU A 91 -15.67 -1.32 -16.90
CA GLU A 91 -15.55 -2.31 -17.98
C GLU A 91 -14.15 -2.42 -18.58
N THR A 92 -13.39 -1.34 -18.63
CA THR A 92 -12.14 -1.28 -19.39
C THR A 92 -10.88 -1.36 -18.53
N ARG A 93 -11.00 -1.24 -17.21
CA ARG A 93 -9.85 -1.26 -16.28
C ARG A 93 -10.21 -2.02 -15.01
N LYS A 94 -9.22 -2.69 -14.45
CA LYS A 94 -9.35 -3.30 -13.14
C LYS A 94 -9.72 -2.26 -12.10
N SER A 95 -10.77 -2.50 -11.33
CA SER A 95 -11.27 -1.57 -10.31
C SER A 95 -10.76 -1.98 -8.94
N CYS A 96 -9.99 -1.09 -8.32
CA CYS A 96 -9.59 -1.27 -6.92
C CYS A 96 -10.64 -0.64 -6.02
N THR A 97 -11.27 -1.44 -5.16
CA THR A 97 -12.29 -0.96 -4.23
C THR A 97 -11.76 -0.72 -2.83
N GLN A 98 -10.65 -1.34 -2.49
CA GLN A 98 -10.07 -1.25 -1.15
C GLN A 98 -8.55 -1.24 -1.23
N ILE A 99 -7.94 -0.44 -0.37
CA ILE A 99 -6.50 -0.47 -0.14
C ILE A 99 -6.27 -0.71 1.34
N LEU A 100 -5.49 -1.75 1.66
CA LEU A 100 -5.00 -2.01 3.00
C LEU A 100 -3.58 -1.49 3.08
N VAL A 101 -3.31 -0.58 4.01
CA VAL A 101 -1.98 0.03 4.17
C VAL A 101 -1.53 -0.12 5.60
N TRP A 102 -0.27 -0.51 5.78
CA TRP A 102 0.35 -0.59 7.10
C TRP A 102 1.77 -0.01 7.04
N ARG A 103 2.14 0.71 8.07
CA ARG A 103 3.49 1.26 8.24
C ARG A 103 3.98 0.95 9.66
N THR A 104 5.24 0.56 9.77
CA THR A 104 5.83 0.28 11.09
C THR A 104 5.83 1.52 11.98
N PRO A 105 5.49 1.36 13.28
CA PRO A 105 5.67 2.45 14.25
C PRO A 105 7.12 2.64 14.67
N ASN A 106 8.02 1.75 14.29
CA ASN A 106 9.43 1.84 14.68
C ASN A 106 10.16 2.91 13.89
N VAL A 107 10.58 3.97 14.57
CA VAL A 107 11.17 5.16 13.96
C VAL A 107 12.50 4.90 13.24
N ILE A 108 13.19 3.80 13.55
CA ILE A 108 14.45 3.48 12.86
C ILE A 108 14.26 3.22 11.38
N HIS A 109 13.05 2.89 10.94
CA HIS A 109 12.71 2.63 9.55
C HIS A 109 12.08 3.82 8.83
N ASP A 110 11.93 4.97 9.48
CA ASP A 110 11.24 6.13 8.91
C ASP A 110 11.86 6.59 7.58
N ARG A 111 13.17 6.58 7.47
CA ARG A 111 13.85 6.94 6.23
C ARG A 111 13.53 5.98 5.09
N ALA A 112 13.51 4.69 5.39
CA ALA A 112 13.26 3.66 4.38
C ALA A 112 11.85 3.77 3.78
N VAL A 113 10.86 4.16 4.58
CA VAL A 113 9.47 4.27 4.13
C VAL A 113 9.07 5.66 3.69
N HIS A 114 9.97 6.65 3.83
CA HIS A 114 9.67 8.03 3.48
C HIS A 114 9.29 8.18 2.00
N GLY A 115 8.15 8.81 1.74
CA GLY A 115 7.66 9.04 0.39
C GLY A 115 7.04 7.82 -0.29
N LEU A 116 7.16 6.65 0.30
CA LEU A 116 6.67 5.40 -0.30
C LEU A 116 5.16 5.41 -0.54
N PRO A 117 4.31 5.91 0.39
CA PRO A 117 2.87 5.97 0.13
C PRO A 117 2.50 6.80 -1.11
N GLN A 118 3.12 7.96 -1.31
CA GLN A 118 2.86 8.81 -2.47
C GLN A 118 3.29 8.14 -3.76
N ILE A 119 4.43 7.47 -3.76
CA ILE A 119 4.97 6.80 -4.94
C ILE A 119 4.07 5.63 -5.32
N PHE A 120 3.62 4.83 -4.37
CA PHE A 120 2.67 3.76 -4.64
C PHE A 120 1.34 4.29 -5.16
N PHE A 121 0.83 5.36 -4.56
CA PHE A 121 -0.42 5.97 -5.01
C PHE A 121 -0.33 6.42 -6.47
N ALA A 122 0.75 7.09 -6.86
CA ALA A 122 0.98 7.50 -8.24
C ALA A 122 1.03 6.30 -9.19
N PHE A 123 1.72 5.24 -8.79
CA PHE A 123 1.78 4.00 -9.55
C PHE A 123 0.39 3.39 -9.75
N PHE A 124 -0.40 3.32 -8.69
CA PHE A 124 -1.74 2.74 -8.77
C PHE A 124 -2.69 3.56 -9.65
N LEU A 125 -2.59 4.89 -9.58
CA LEU A 125 -3.40 5.76 -10.45
C LEU A 125 -3.11 5.56 -11.93
N GLU A 126 -1.88 5.22 -12.29
CA GLU A 126 -1.51 4.94 -13.67
C GLU A 126 -2.05 3.60 -14.17
N HIS A 127 -2.16 2.62 -13.28
CA HIS A 127 -2.41 1.23 -13.67
C HIS A 127 -3.84 0.77 -13.39
N TYR A 128 -4.55 1.42 -12.47
CA TYR A 128 -5.84 0.92 -12.00
C TYR A 128 -6.89 2.02 -11.92
N ALA A 129 -8.15 1.63 -12.13
CA ALA A 129 -9.28 2.44 -11.72
C ALA A 129 -9.48 2.24 -10.20
N ILE A 130 -9.70 3.31 -9.47
CA ILE A 130 -9.83 3.29 -8.02
C ILE A 130 -11.23 3.76 -7.62
N VAL A 131 -11.94 2.93 -6.88
CA VAL A 131 -13.31 3.20 -6.43
C VAL A 131 -13.35 3.26 -4.91
N VAL A 132 -14.10 4.20 -4.35
CA VAL A 132 -14.20 4.42 -2.90
C VAL A 132 -15.57 4.02 -2.40
N SER A 133 -15.58 3.38 -1.23
CA SER A 133 -16.77 3.30 -0.39
C SER A 133 -16.57 4.24 0.81
N ASP A 134 -17.38 5.28 0.90
CA ASP A 134 -17.26 6.28 1.96
C ASP A 134 -17.72 5.77 3.33
N GLU A 135 -18.51 4.71 3.35
CA GLU A 135 -19.23 4.28 4.56
C GLU A 135 -18.34 3.70 5.65
N GLN A 136 -17.13 3.26 5.32
CA GLN A 136 -16.29 2.54 6.26
C GLN A 136 -14.87 3.08 6.37
N GLN A 137 -14.63 4.29 5.92
CA GLN A 137 -13.33 4.94 6.10
C GLN A 137 -13.14 5.38 7.54
N THR A 138 -11.98 5.08 8.11
CA THR A 138 -11.59 5.68 9.39
C THR A 138 -11.16 7.12 9.17
N LEU A 139 -11.14 7.90 10.27
CA LEU A 139 -10.64 9.26 10.23
C LEU A 139 -9.20 9.32 9.71
N ASP A 140 -8.34 8.40 10.13
CA ASP A 140 -6.95 8.36 9.69
C ASP A 140 -6.82 7.99 8.22
N GLY A 141 -7.62 7.02 7.76
CA GLY A 141 -7.67 6.65 6.36
C GLY A 141 -8.16 7.78 5.49
N ARG A 142 -9.17 8.52 5.95
CA ARG A 142 -9.69 9.69 5.25
C ARG A 142 -8.63 10.78 5.10
N ARG A 143 -7.90 11.08 6.18
CA ARG A 143 -6.80 12.05 6.15
C ARG A 143 -5.69 11.64 5.20
N PHE A 144 -5.36 10.36 5.17
CA PHE A 144 -4.40 9.82 4.23
C PHE A 144 -4.80 10.13 2.79
N TRP A 145 -6.06 9.82 2.42
CA TRP A 145 -6.54 10.04 1.06
C TRP A 145 -6.66 11.51 0.71
N GLU A 146 -7.07 12.35 1.64
CA GLU A 146 -7.10 13.80 1.44
C GLU A 146 -5.71 14.34 1.11
N ARG A 147 -4.67 13.88 1.80
CA ARG A 147 -3.29 14.25 1.50
C ARG A 147 -2.85 13.75 0.13
N MET A 148 -3.20 12.54 -0.24
CA MET A 148 -2.85 11.98 -1.54
C MET A 148 -3.53 12.74 -2.68
N ILE A 149 -4.80 13.11 -2.50
CA ILE A 149 -5.54 13.92 -3.48
C ILE A 149 -4.86 15.28 -3.64
N SER A 150 -4.54 15.96 -2.55
CA SER A 150 -3.85 17.26 -2.59
C SER A 150 -2.52 17.16 -3.30
N TRP A 151 -1.74 16.13 -3.02
CA TRP A 151 -0.46 15.90 -3.67
C TRP A 151 -0.64 15.67 -5.17
N ALA A 152 -1.59 14.84 -5.57
CA ALA A 152 -1.85 14.54 -6.97
C ALA A 152 -2.28 15.79 -7.74
N ILE A 153 -3.13 16.63 -7.16
CA ILE A 153 -3.59 17.88 -7.76
C ILE A 153 -2.41 18.86 -7.91
N THR A 154 -1.61 19.00 -6.89
CA THR A 154 -0.45 19.91 -6.90
C THR A 154 0.62 19.47 -7.90
N THR A 155 0.85 18.17 -8.03
CA THR A 155 1.91 17.63 -8.87
C THR A 155 1.48 17.52 -10.33
N ASN A 156 0.24 17.18 -10.60
CA ASN A 156 -0.27 16.90 -11.94
C ASN A 156 -1.23 17.97 -12.47
N GLY A 157 -1.51 18.95 -11.65
CA GLY A 157 -2.38 20.04 -12.04
C GLY A 157 -1.64 21.11 -12.75
#